data_c57f6fc0487bb9ae7b3919f64abb8c52
#
_entry.id   c57f6fc0487bb9ae7b3919f64abb8c52
#
_cell.length_a   1.000
_cell.length_b   1.000
_cell.length_c   1.000
_cell.angle_alpha   90.00
_cell.angle_beta   90.00
_cell.angle_gamma   90.00
#
_symmetry.space_group_name_H-M   'P 1'
#
loop_
_entity.id
_entity.type
_entity.pdbx_description
1 polymer ?
#
loop_
_entity_poly.entity_id
_entity_poly.type
_entity_poly.pdbx_seq_one_letter_code
_entity_poly.pdbx_strand_id
1 'polypeptide(L)'
;MKKFIIIQLGLALLFFAACKTEPDANAVKKEVLNIHDKLMMDGEKVVKNRIKLDSILKSGKIKSAVDSLKMSTLINQLNKADERMMDWMHFFKDDFKGKNEQENMAYYKSQMIKVRAIEDQYIQVTKVSDSVLRNYNIKSVETTEMKNHKH
;
A
#
# COMPACT_ATOMS: atom_id res chain seq x y z
N MET A 1 -35.48 22.27 -62.20
CA MET A 1 -34.91 23.17 -61.21
C MET A 1 -35.08 22.47 -59.84
N LYS A 2 -34.07 21.76 -59.40
CA LYS A 2 -34.09 20.93 -58.17
C LYS A 2 -33.46 21.74 -57.05
N LYS A 3 -34.26 22.10 -56.06
CA LYS A 3 -33.78 22.81 -54.83
C LYS A 3 -33.15 21.77 -53.93
N PHE A 4 -31.84 21.83 -53.75
CA PHE A 4 -31.14 21.07 -52.75
C PHE A 4 -31.27 21.79 -51.38
N ILE A 5 -32.06 21.19 -50.51
CA ILE A 5 -32.13 21.59 -49.10
C ILE A 5 -30.97 20.90 -48.41
N ILE A 6 -29.93 21.64 -48.07
CA ILE A 6 -28.82 21.17 -47.24
C ILE A 6 -29.28 21.28 -45.82
N ILE A 7 -29.65 20.14 -45.24
CA ILE A 7 -29.87 20.02 -43.78
C ILE A 7 -28.49 19.95 -43.13
N GLN A 8 -28.03 21.08 -42.62
CA GLN A 8 -26.88 21.07 -41.71
C GLN A 8 -27.32 20.47 -40.39
N LEU A 9 -27.03 19.19 -40.24
CA LEU A 9 -27.13 18.50 -38.94
C LEU A 9 -25.96 18.94 -38.05
N GLY A 10 -26.20 19.98 -37.24
CA GLY A 10 -25.26 20.43 -36.25
C GLY A 10 -25.07 19.35 -35.19
N LEU A 11 -24.02 18.54 -35.36
CA LEU A 11 -23.54 17.63 -34.33
C LEU A 11 -22.96 18.44 -33.20
N ALA A 12 -23.80 18.83 -32.26
CA ALA A 12 -23.39 19.40 -30.99
C ALA A 12 -22.67 18.29 -30.17
N LEU A 13 -21.37 18.18 -30.34
CA LEU A 13 -20.50 17.44 -29.46
C LEU A 13 -20.54 18.11 -28.07
N LEU A 14 -21.47 17.63 -27.24
CA LEU A 14 -21.46 17.89 -25.81
C LEU A 14 -20.21 17.23 -25.24
N PHE A 15 -19.11 17.95 -25.24
CA PHE A 15 -17.98 17.65 -24.38
C PHE A 15 -18.47 17.79 -22.93
N PHE A 16 -18.95 16.69 -22.37
CA PHE A 16 -19.00 16.53 -20.93
C PHE A 16 -17.55 16.52 -20.44
N ALA A 17 -16.99 17.71 -20.26
CA ALA A 17 -15.85 17.91 -19.40
C ALA A 17 -16.32 17.45 -18.02
N ALA A 18 -16.14 16.16 -17.72
CA ALA A 18 -16.22 15.66 -16.38
C ALA A 18 -15.10 16.37 -15.60
N CYS A 19 -15.41 17.52 -15.03
CA CYS A 19 -14.59 18.13 -14.00
C CYS A 19 -14.47 17.10 -12.88
N LYS A 20 -13.42 16.26 -12.95
CA LYS A 20 -12.97 15.57 -11.75
C LYS A 20 -12.51 16.68 -10.82
N THR A 21 -13.36 17.03 -9.87
CA THR A 21 -12.97 17.91 -8.77
C THR A 21 -11.71 17.30 -8.18
N GLU A 22 -10.58 18.01 -8.22
CA GLU A 22 -9.37 17.52 -7.55
C GLU A 22 -9.73 17.28 -6.08
N PRO A 23 -9.31 16.13 -5.51
CA PRO A 23 -9.57 15.86 -4.09
C PRO A 23 -8.96 16.98 -3.26
N ASP A 24 -9.68 17.46 -2.25
CA ASP A 24 -9.14 18.41 -1.29
C ASP A 24 -8.10 17.75 -0.37
N ALA A 25 -7.35 18.54 0.40
CA ALA A 25 -6.30 18.01 1.28
C ALA A 25 -6.85 17.04 2.32
N ASN A 26 -8.10 17.21 2.78
CA ASN A 26 -8.74 16.31 3.73
C ASN A 26 -9.06 14.95 3.10
N ALA A 27 -9.48 14.93 1.84
CA ALA A 27 -9.71 13.68 1.12
C ALA A 27 -8.40 12.90 0.93
N VAL A 28 -7.31 13.58 0.59
CA VAL A 28 -5.98 12.96 0.49
C VAL A 28 -5.50 12.46 1.86
N LYS A 29 -5.66 13.26 2.92
CA LYS A 29 -5.37 12.85 4.29
C LYS A 29 -6.12 11.58 4.67
N LYS A 30 -7.43 11.52 4.41
CA LYS A 30 -8.26 10.36 4.71
C LYS A 30 -7.74 9.10 4.00
N GLU A 31 -7.34 9.23 2.76
CA GLU A 31 -6.79 8.10 2.00
C GLU A 31 -5.43 7.64 2.59
N VAL A 32 -4.55 8.57 3.01
CA VAL A 32 -3.31 8.24 3.72
C VAL A 32 -3.60 7.43 4.98
N LEU A 33 -4.58 7.84 5.79
CA LEU A 33 -4.97 7.13 7.01
C LEU A 33 -5.60 5.77 6.70
N ASN A 34 -6.42 5.65 5.67
CA ASN A 34 -6.98 4.35 5.24
C ASN A 34 -5.88 3.35 4.87
N ILE A 35 -4.84 3.79 4.16
CA ILE A 35 -3.69 2.94 3.82
C ILE A 35 -2.92 2.58 5.09
N HIS A 36 -2.70 3.54 5.98
CA HIS A 36 -2.08 3.27 7.28
C HIS A 36 -2.81 2.19 8.06
N ASP A 37 -4.12 2.31 8.22
CA ASP A 37 -4.93 1.34 8.98
C ASP A 37 -4.85 -0.07 8.39
N LYS A 38 -4.87 -0.17 7.05
CA LYS A 38 -4.63 -1.43 6.35
C LYS A 38 -3.24 -2.00 6.66
N LEU A 39 -2.21 -1.16 6.62
CA LEU A 39 -0.83 -1.56 6.89
C LEU A 39 -0.63 -2.00 8.34
N MET A 40 -1.32 -1.41 9.30
CA MET A 40 -1.30 -1.87 10.69
C MET A 40 -1.81 -3.31 10.83
N MET A 41 -2.82 -3.68 10.05
CA MET A 41 -3.32 -5.07 10.00
C MET A 41 -2.34 -6.00 9.28
N ASP A 42 -1.78 -5.56 8.16
CA ASP A 42 -0.80 -6.32 7.38
C ASP A 42 0.52 -6.50 8.14
N GLY A 43 0.88 -5.57 9.04
CA GLY A 43 2.05 -5.62 9.90
C GLY A 43 2.10 -6.85 10.81
N GLU A 44 0.94 -7.30 11.30
CA GLU A 44 0.86 -8.55 12.06
C GLU A 44 1.37 -9.75 11.24
N LYS A 45 1.03 -9.78 9.96
CA LYS A 45 1.49 -10.84 9.04
C LYS A 45 2.99 -10.77 8.81
N VAL A 46 3.54 -9.55 8.61
CA VAL A 46 4.99 -9.33 8.46
C VAL A 46 5.75 -9.88 9.67
N VAL A 47 5.33 -9.51 10.88
CA VAL A 47 5.94 -9.96 12.14
C VAL A 47 5.82 -11.48 12.31
N LYS A 48 4.65 -12.06 12.09
CA LYS A 48 4.44 -13.51 12.22
C LYS A 48 5.24 -14.31 11.22
N ASN A 49 5.33 -13.87 9.96
CA ASN A 49 6.13 -14.52 8.94
C ASN A 49 7.62 -14.44 9.30
N ARG A 50 8.11 -13.31 9.78
CA ARG A 50 9.47 -13.14 10.27
C ARG A 50 9.81 -14.14 11.38
N ILE A 51 8.95 -14.27 12.40
CA ILE A 51 9.15 -15.19 13.51
C ILE A 51 9.22 -16.65 13.03
N LYS A 52 8.34 -17.04 12.08
CA LYS A 52 8.33 -18.39 11.50
C LYS A 52 9.60 -18.68 10.73
N LEU A 53 10.07 -17.73 9.89
CA LEU A 53 11.31 -17.88 9.12
C LEU A 53 12.54 -17.97 10.04
N ASP A 54 12.60 -17.14 11.08
CA ASP A 54 13.67 -17.18 12.07
C ASP A 54 13.70 -18.54 12.80
N SER A 55 12.54 -19.10 13.15
CA SER A 55 12.42 -20.42 13.73
C SER A 55 12.94 -21.52 12.79
N ILE A 56 12.62 -21.44 11.48
CA ILE A 56 13.15 -22.39 10.49
C ILE A 56 14.67 -22.27 10.41
N LEU A 57 15.19 -21.05 10.34
CA LEU A 57 16.64 -20.80 10.25
C LEU A 57 17.38 -21.41 11.45
N LYS A 58 16.86 -21.22 12.67
CA LYS A 58 17.43 -21.73 13.92
C LYS A 58 17.26 -23.24 14.12
N SER A 59 16.30 -23.87 13.46
CA SER A 59 16.01 -25.30 13.63
C SER A 59 17.05 -26.24 13.04
N GLY A 60 18.05 -25.74 12.31
CA GLY A 60 19.05 -26.56 11.61
C GLY A 60 18.49 -27.37 10.42
N LYS A 61 17.25 -27.13 10.01
CA LYS A 61 16.63 -27.80 8.86
C LYS A 61 17.24 -27.38 7.52
N ILE A 62 17.83 -26.19 7.46
CA ILE A 62 18.46 -25.65 6.26
C ILE A 62 19.90 -26.17 6.21
N LYS A 63 20.19 -27.02 5.22
CA LYS A 63 21.54 -27.59 5.04
C LYS A 63 22.43 -26.76 4.12
N SER A 64 21.84 -25.96 3.26
CA SER A 64 22.53 -25.12 2.29
C SER A 64 22.90 -23.77 2.89
N ALA A 65 24.16 -23.38 2.83
CA ALA A 65 24.60 -22.04 3.24
C ALA A 65 23.96 -20.94 2.39
N VAL A 66 23.73 -21.20 1.10
CA VAL A 66 23.05 -20.26 0.20
C VAL A 66 21.60 -20.04 0.62
N ASP A 67 20.87 -21.10 0.99
CA ASP A 67 19.48 -20.99 1.42
C ASP A 67 19.37 -20.33 2.81
N SER A 68 20.33 -20.60 3.70
CA SER A 68 20.44 -19.88 4.97
C SER A 68 20.64 -18.37 4.79
N LEU A 69 21.49 -17.99 3.84
CA LEU A 69 21.73 -16.56 3.50
C LEU A 69 20.46 -15.91 2.92
N LYS A 70 19.78 -16.60 1.98
CA LYS A 70 18.51 -16.10 1.42
C LYS A 70 17.45 -15.92 2.51
N MET A 71 17.34 -16.85 3.43
CA MET A 71 16.40 -16.79 4.56
C MET A 71 16.72 -15.61 5.48
N SER A 72 17.99 -15.45 5.87
CA SER A 72 18.44 -14.30 6.67
C SER A 72 18.17 -12.95 5.97
N THR A 73 18.41 -12.88 4.67
CA THR A 73 18.12 -11.68 3.88
C THR A 73 16.64 -11.35 3.90
N LEU A 74 15.77 -12.34 3.73
CA LEU A 74 14.32 -12.16 3.77
C LEU A 74 13.84 -11.72 5.16
N ILE A 75 14.36 -12.30 6.23
CA ILE A 75 14.08 -11.89 7.62
C ILE A 75 14.44 -10.40 7.80
N ASN A 76 15.61 -10.00 7.31
CA ASN A 76 16.04 -8.58 7.38
C ASN A 76 15.12 -7.66 6.54
N GLN A 77 14.65 -8.12 5.39
CA GLN A 77 13.70 -7.34 4.58
C GLN A 77 12.35 -7.15 5.29
N LEU A 78 11.86 -8.17 6.01
CA LEU A 78 10.65 -8.08 6.83
C LEU A 78 10.84 -7.10 8.00
N ASN A 79 12.00 -7.13 8.68
CA ASN A 79 12.32 -6.15 9.73
C ASN A 79 12.33 -4.73 9.18
N LYS A 80 13.02 -4.50 8.06
CA LYS A 80 13.09 -3.17 7.45
C LYS A 80 11.72 -2.64 6.97
N ALA A 81 10.83 -3.53 6.56
CA ALA A 81 9.47 -3.13 6.22
C ALA A 81 8.74 -2.60 7.47
N ASP A 82 8.79 -3.34 8.57
CA ASP A 82 8.19 -2.97 9.84
C ASP A 82 8.79 -1.66 10.39
N GLU A 83 10.12 -1.54 10.43
CA GLU A 83 10.84 -0.32 10.84
C GLU A 83 10.41 0.90 10.04
N ARG A 84 10.31 0.79 8.71
CA ARG A 84 9.87 1.91 7.86
C ARG A 84 8.45 2.38 8.15
N MET A 85 7.56 1.46 8.51
CA MET A 85 6.21 1.83 8.92
C MET A 85 6.24 2.56 10.27
N MET A 86 7.00 2.06 11.24
CA MET A 86 7.16 2.71 12.54
C MET A 86 7.77 4.11 12.39
N ASP A 87 8.82 4.26 11.57
CA ASP A 87 9.44 5.55 11.30
C ASP A 87 8.45 6.52 10.66
N TRP A 88 7.69 6.06 9.66
CA TRP A 88 6.69 6.90 9.02
C TRP A 88 5.64 7.39 10.02
N MET A 89 5.11 6.51 10.89
CA MET A 89 4.14 6.87 11.93
C MET A 89 4.72 7.89 12.91
N HIS A 90 5.99 7.74 13.28
CA HIS A 90 6.65 8.67 14.21
C HIS A 90 6.73 10.10 13.66
N PHE A 91 6.91 10.25 12.35
CA PHE A 91 7.08 11.56 11.71
C PHE A 91 5.80 12.09 11.03
N PHE A 92 4.77 11.29 10.91
CA PHE A 92 3.51 11.71 10.33
C PHE A 92 2.77 12.67 11.27
N LYS A 93 2.30 13.79 10.73
CA LYS A 93 1.50 14.79 11.46
C LYS A 93 0.10 14.81 10.87
N ASP A 94 -0.83 14.17 11.56
CA ASP A 94 -2.22 14.11 11.10
C ASP A 94 -2.96 15.45 11.26
N ASP A 95 -2.51 16.29 12.18
CA ASP A 95 -2.99 17.65 12.44
C ASP A 95 -2.18 18.74 11.71
N PHE A 96 -1.39 18.34 10.68
CA PHE A 96 -0.58 19.30 9.93
C PHE A 96 -1.43 20.45 9.39
N LYS A 97 -0.98 21.68 9.68
CA LYS A 97 -1.57 22.91 9.18
C LYS A 97 -0.48 23.74 8.51
N GLY A 98 -0.55 23.80 7.19
CA GLY A 98 0.25 24.74 6.39
C GLY A 98 -0.36 26.14 6.42
N LYS A 99 0.34 27.09 5.81
CA LYS A 99 -0.12 28.49 5.70
C LYS A 99 -1.36 28.65 4.82
N ASN A 100 -1.58 27.71 3.93
CA ASN A 100 -2.67 27.71 2.96
C ASN A 100 -2.99 26.27 2.52
N GLU A 101 -4.07 26.13 1.75
CA GLU A 101 -4.55 24.82 1.25
C GLU A 101 -3.54 24.13 0.33
N GLN A 102 -2.74 24.90 -0.42
CA GLN A 102 -1.69 24.31 -1.26
C GLN A 102 -0.60 23.62 -0.45
N GLU A 103 -0.18 24.21 0.68
CA GLU A 103 0.79 23.58 1.59
C GLU A 103 0.21 22.32 2.24
N ASN A 104 -1.05 22.36 2.66
CA ASN A 104 -1.75 21.20 3.19
C ASN A 104 -1.79 20.06 2.16
N MET A 105 -2.20 20.37 0.94
CA MET A 105 -2.25 19.42 -0.17
C MET A 105 -0.87 18.84 -0.48
N ALA A 106 0.16 19.68 -0.57
CA ALA A 106 1.54 19.23 -0.84
C ALA A 106 2.04 18.28 0.25
N TYR A 107 1.77 18.60 1.52
CA TYR A 107 2.13 17.74 2.63
C TYR A 107 1.46 16.37 2.52
N TYR A 108 0.13 16.31 2.43
CA TYR A 108 -0.58 15.03 2.38
C TYR A 108 -0.30 14.22 1.11
N LYS A 109 -0.10 14.87 -0.06
CA LYS A 109 0.39 14.19 -1.27
C LYS A 109 1.78 13.57 -1.04
N SER A 110 2.67 14.25 -0.34
CA SER A 110 3.99 13.70 0.00
C SER A 110 3.90 12.49 0.94
N GLN A 111 2.98 12.54 1.91
CA GLN A 111 2.73 11.41 2.82
C GLN A 111 2.10 10.23 2.08
N MET A 112 1.20 10.49 1.12
CA MET A 112 0.61 9.48 0.25
C MET A 112 1.68 8.67 -0.49
N ILE A 113 2.67 9.35 -1.08
CA ILE A 113 3.78 8.68 -1.78
C ILE A 113 4.56 7.77 -0.82
N LYS A 114 4.83 8.25 0.39
CA LYS A 114 5.59 7.49 1.40
C LYS A 114 4.84 6.25 1.87
N VAL A 115 3.56 6.40 2.25
CA VAL A 115 2.77 5.29 2.77
C VAL A 115 2.49 4.24 1.70
N ARG A 116 2.31 4.63 0.43
CA ARG A 116 2.19 3.69 -0.68
C ARG A 116 3.50 2.93 -0.95
N ALA A 117 4.65 3.58 -0.84
CA ALA A 117 5.93 2.88 -0.97
C ALA A 117 6.15 1.84 0.15
N ILE A 118 5.60 2.08 1.34
CA ILE A 118 5.58 1.09 2.43
C ILE A 118 4.60 -0.03 2.10
N GLU A 119 3.41 0.28 1.59
CA GLU A 119 2.42 -0.71 1.15
C GLU A 119 3.00 -1.67 0.12
N ASP A 120 3.65 -1.15 -0.93
CA ASP A 120 4.31 -1.95 -1.95
C ASP A 120 5.37 -2.88 -1.34
N GLN A 121 6.16 -2.38 -0.39
CA GLN A 121 7.15 -3.19 0.31
C GLN A 121 6.49 -4.30 1.13
N TYR A 122 5.42 -4.02 1.89
CA TYR A 122 4.68 -5.04 2.65
C TYR A 122 4.13 -6.14 1.73
N ILE A 123 3.52 -5.76 0.61
CA ILE A 123 3.00 -6.70 -0.39
C ILE A 123 4.13 -7.60 -0.91
N GLN A 124 5.27 -7.02 -1.25
CA GLN A 124 6.41 -7.76 -1.78
C GLN A 124 6.98 -8.74 -0.75
N VAL A 125 7.30 -8.27 0.47
CA VAL A 125 7.96 -9.13 1.48
C VAL A 125 7.02 -10.21 2.00
N THR A 126 5.71 -9.94 2.14
CA THR A 126 4.72 -10.94 2.54
C THR A 126 4.53 -12.00 1.47
N LYS A 127 4.43 -11.61 0.19
CA LYS A 127 4.34 -12.56 -0.93
C LYS A 127 5.53 -13.52 -0.98
N VAL A 128 6.74 -12.99 -0.82
CA VAL A 128 7.97 -13.81 -0.84
C VAL A 128 8.04 -14.70 0.39
N SER A 129 7.78 -14.16 1.59
CA SER A 129 7.82 -14.94 2.84
C SER A 129 6.76 -16.04 2.87
N ASP A 130 5.54 -15.79 2.39
CA ASP A 130 4.50 -16.79 2.25
C ASP A 130 4.93 -17.93 1.32
N SER A 131 5.58 -17.60 0.21
CA SER A 131 6.10 -18.61 -0.73
C SER A 131 7.17 -19.48 -0.08
N VAL A 132 8.10 -18.87 0.66
CA VAL A 132 9.14 -19.60 1.38
C VAL A 132 8.53 -20.50 2.47
N LEU A 133 7.60 -19.99 3.28
CA LEU A 133 6.94 -20.74 4.34
C LEU A 133 6.21 -21.99 3.79
N ARG A 134 5.53 -21.85 2.64
CA ARG A 134 4.87 -22.99 1.97
C ARG A 134 5.86 -24.09 1.59
N ASN A 135 7.07 -23.76 1.15
CA ASN A 135 8.11 -24.74 0.81
C ASN A 135 8.56 -25.56 2.04
N TYR A 136 8.35 -25.05 3.24
CA TYR A 136 8.60 -25.77 4.51
C TYR A 136 7.31 -26.37 5.11
N ASN A 137 6.21 -26.44 4.36
CA ASN A 137 4.88 -26.92 4.81
C ASN A 137 4.32 -26.15 6.02
N ILE A 138 4.66 -24.87 6.15
CA ILE A 138 4.16 -23.99 7.19
C ILE A 138 3.08 -23.08 6.59
N LYS A 139 1.88 -23.11 7.19
CA LYS A 139 0.79 -22.21 6.78
C LYS A 139 1.22 -20.75 6.97
N SER A 140 1.04 -19.94 5.91
CA SER A 140 1.10 -18.49 6.02
C SER A 140 -0.03 -17.98 6.92
N VAL A 141 0.13 -16.76 7.45
CA VAL A 141 -0.94 -16.09 8.18
C VAL A 141 -1.90 -15.51 7.16
N GLU A 142 -3.19 -15.82 7.28
CA GLU A 142 -4.22 -15.13 6.50
C GLU A 142 -4.42 -13.73 7.10
N THR A 143 -4.38 -12.70 6.26
CA THR A 143 -4.78 -11.35 6.67
C THR A 143 -6.27 -11.39 6.97
N THR A 144 -6.66 -10.93 8.15
CA THR A 144 -8.09 -10.81 8.48
C THR A 144 -8.65 -9.65 7.66
N GLU A 145 -9.37 -9.97 6.57
CA GLU A 145 -10.11 -8.94 5.84
C GLU A 145 -11.12 -8.29 6.80
N MET A 146 -11.04 -6.98 6.93
CA MET A 146 -12.08 -6.24 7.64
C MET A 146 -13.41 -6.51 6.94
N LYS A 147 -14.30 -7.28 7.59
CA LYS A 147 -15.71 -7.27 7.23
C LYS A 147 -16.18 -5.83 7.42
N ASN A 148 -16.54 -5.19 6.30
CA ASN A 148 -17.11 -3.86 6.28
C ASN A 148 -18.20 -3.76 7.34
N HIS A 149 -17.92 -3.12 8.46
CA HIS A 149 -18.95 -2.60 9.33
C HIS A 149 -19.56 -1.39 8.62
N LYS A 150 -20.66 -1.66 7.89
CA LYS A 150 -21.59 -0.60 7.50
C LYS A 150 -22.16 0.01 8.77
N HIS A 151 -21.82 1.24 9.01
CA HIS A 151 -22.57 2.16 9.87
C HIS A 151 -23.34 3.14 9.00
#